data_c547f1e800c2ec14ec8995455b922006
#
_entry.id   c547f1e800c2ec14ec8995455b922006
#
_cell.length_a   1.000
_cell.length_b   1.000
_cell.length_c   1.000
_cell.angle_alpha   90.00
_cell.angle_beta   90.00
_cell.angle_gamma   90.00
#
_symmetry.space_group_name_H-M   'P 1'
#
loop_
_entity.id
_entity.type
_entity.pdbx_description
1 polymer ?
#
loop_
_entity_poly.entity_id
_entity_poly.type
_entity_poly.pdbx_seq_one_letter_code
_entity_poly.pdbx_strand_id
1 'polypeptide(L)'
;LWTGNTGSLSTFVTSSSQSAASLNYYTNVYNEAAGDVQYAVAYGHKFGSGSVSLDNDDSSTLASKATYAQYKQLLLDQGDDKFKFYSGSTEDGHESDDIYIINVARARYKEKMDAGNWSVILSGSNQTFNFIDNSGKKFSDSVGKAGRIFNVGSGSLNLGTESEATISSLIDSNGRGYGKFYPDQGIIVLNPTAIHQTIGTSVDSGSNSGASVYEGITREGQNQFLLHEAIRGGGDFQARRTENVSTSHYFIRA
;
A
#
# COMPACT_ATOMS: atom_id res chain seq x y z
N LEU A 1 -15.98 -7.78 -4.77
CA LEU A 1 -14.53 -7.99 -4.93
C LEU A 1 -13.88 -8.64 -3.73
N TRP A 2 -14.26 -8.23 -2.54
CA TRP A 2 -13.76 -8.74 -1.26
C TRP A 2 -14.77 -9.70 -0.62
N THR A 3 -15.43 -10.54 -1.40
CA THR A 3 -16.60 -11.32 -0.97
C THR A 3 -16.29 -12.77 -0.61
N GLY A 4 -15.09 -13.07 -0.17
CA GLY A 4 -14.69 -14.43 0.18
C GLY A 4 -14.14 -15.24 -0.99
N ASN A 5 -14.43 -14.87 -2.20
CA ASN A 5 -13.75 -15.34 -3.40
C ASN A 5 -12.71 -14.31 -3.83
N THR A 6 -11.69 -14.76 -4.50
CA THR A 6 -10.75 -13.88 -5.16
C THR A 6 -11.48 -13.05 -6.21
N GLY A 7 -11.40 -11.76 -6.05
CA GLY A 7 -11.91 -10.81 -7.02
C GLY A 7 -10.77 -9.98 -7.55
N SER A 8 -10.77 -9.76 -8.85
CA SER A 8 -9.86 -8.84 -9.50
C SER A 8 -10.48 -7.45 -9.56
N LEU A 9 -9.70 -6.42 -9.26
CA LEU A 9 -10.10 -5.02 -9.45
C LEU A 9 -9.87 -4.60 -10.92
N SER A 10 -10.45 -5.34 -11.85
CA SER A 10 -10.29 -5.05 -13.28
C SER A 10 -11.05 -3.79 -13.73
N THR A 11 -12.08 -3.40 -12.99
CA THR A 11 -12.89 -2.22 -13.25
C THR A 11 -13.05 -1.39 -11.98
N PHE A 12 -12.33 -0.32 -11.87
CA PHE A 12 -12.44 0.62 -10.77
C PHE A 12 -12.24 2.06 -11.25
N VAL A 13 -12.89 2.97 -10.59
CA VAL A 13 -12.86 4.39 -10.92
C VAL A 13 -12.39 5.18 -9.72
N THR A 14 -11.48 6.12 -9.92
CA THR A 14 -11.17 7.12 -8.91
C THR A 14 -12.25 8.17 -8.90
N SER A 15 -12.74 8.52 -7.74
CA SER A 15 -13.75 9.57 -7.60
C SER A 15 -13.21 10.85 -6.98
N SER A 16 -12.08 10.78 -6.30
CA SER A 16 -11.50 11.96 -5.67
C SER A 16 -10.29 12.44 -6.46
N SER A 17 -10.28 13.73 -6.77
CA SER A 17 -9.09 14.43 -7.23
C SER A 17 -8.48 15.17 -6.06
N GLN A 18 -7.18 15.10 -5.93
CA GLN A 18 -6.46 15.91 -4.98
C GLN A 18 -6.30 17.32 -5.53
N SER A 19 -6.64 18.29 -4.72
CA SER A 19 -6.29 19.69 -4.96
C SER A 19 -6.14 20.39 -3.62
N ALA A 20 -5.41 21.49 -3.58
CA ALA A 20 -5.32 22.31 -2.37
C ALA A 20 -6.69 22.76 -1.88
N ALA A 21 -7.61 23.06 -2.81
CA ALA A 21 -8.97 23.47 -2.48
C ALA A 21 -9.84 22.38 -1.90
N SER A 22 -9.62 21.11 -2.27
CA SER A 22 -10.41 19.98 -1.78
C SER A 22 -9.90 19.39 -0.46
N LEU A 23 -8.71 19.78 -0.01
CA LEU A 23 -8.05 19.27 1.20
C LEU A 23 -7.96 17.72 1.26
N ASN A 24 -7.99 17.06 0.11
CA ASN A 24 -7.91 15.60 0.04
C ASN A 24 -6.47 15.13 0.13
N TYR A 25 -6.18 14.31 1.11
CA TYR A 25 -4.87 13.73 1.37
C TYR A 25 -4.67 12.37 0.69
N TYR A 26 -5.72 11.83 0.11
CA TYR A 26 -5.75 10.49 -0.48
C TYR A 26 -6.70 10.43 -1.66
N THR A 27 -6.53 9.41 -2.49
CA THR A 27 -7.43 9.10 -3.61
C THR A 27 -8.20 7.83 -3.30
N ASN A 28 -9.51 7.92 -3.19
CA ASN A 28 -10.38 6.77 -3.03
C ASN A 28 -10.58 6.04 -4.36
N VAL A 29 -10.58 4.72 -4.31
CA VAL A 29 -10.84 3.85 -5.44
C VAL A 29 -12.14 3.09 -5.19
N TYR A 30 -13.07 3.21 -6.13
CA TYR A 30 -14.42 2.67 -6.03
C TYR A 30 -14.62 1.47 -6.94
N ASN A 31 -15.50 0.59 -6.55
CA ASN A 31 -16.08 -0.37 -7.47
C ASN A 31 -17.09 0.37 -8.37
N GLU A 32 -16.90 0.30 -9.68
CA GLU A 32 -17.74 1.01 -10.65
C GLU A 32 -19.21 0.61 -10.56
N ALA A 33 -19.49 -0.67 -10.35
CA ALA A 33 -20.86 -1.19 -10.32
C ALA A 33 -21.61 -0.89 -9.02
N ALA A 34 -20.90 -0.84 -7.88
CA ALA A 34 -21.51 -0.70 -6.56
C ALA A 34 -21.34 0.70 -5.95
N GLY A 35 -20.42 1.50 -6.49
CA GLY A 35 -20.06 2.81 -5.91
C GLY A 35 -19.35 2.74 -4.55
N ASP A 36 -19.01 1.52 -4.11
CA ASP A 36 -18.39 1.28 -2.80
C ASP A 36 -16.89 1.49 -2.83
N VAL A 37 -16.35 2.20 -1.85
CA VAL A 37 -14.89 2.34 -1.67
C VAL A 37 -14.27 0.96 -1.43
N GLN A 38 -13.29 0.61 -2.24
CA GLN A 38 -12.53 -0.63 -2.11
C GLN A 38 -11.26 -0.40 -1.29
N TYR A 39 -10.53 0.62 -1.64
CA TYR A 39 -9.31 1.05 -0.95
C TYR A 39 -9.05 2.52 -1.24
N ALA A 40 -8.12 3.10 -0.53
CA ALA A 40 -7.58 4.43 -0.80
C ALA A 40 -6.07 4.34 -0.99
N VAL A 41 -5.54 5.19 -1.84
CA VAL A 41 -4.11 5.37 -1.99
C VAL A 41 -3.70 6.74 -1.48
N ALA A 42 -2.54 6.82 -0.85
CA ALA A 42 -1.96 8.05 -0.35
C ALA A 42 -0.45 8.08 -0.57
N TYR A 43 0.10 9.27 -0.58
CA TYR A 43 1.55 9.51 -0.55
C TYR A 43 1.89 10.34 0.67
N GLY A 44 2.90 9.92 1.42
CA GLY A 44 3.41 10.64 2.57
C GLY A 44 4.89 10.92 2.42
N HIS A 45 5.33 12.11 2.86
CA HIS A 45 6.72 12.47 2.94
C HIS A 45 7.00 13.20 4.26
N LYS A 46 8.02 12.78 4.99
CA LYS A 46 8.37 13.28 6.32
C LYS A 46 8.48 14.81 6.38
N PHE A 47 9.04 15.42 5.37
CA PHE A 47 9.26 16.86 5.28
C PHE A 47 8.27 17.60 4.37
N GLY A 48 7.32 16.88 3.77
CA GLY A 48 6.27 17.47 2.95
C GLY A 48 6.57 17.59 1.46
N SER A 49 7.70 17.04 0.99
CA SER A 49 7.98 17.01 -0.46
C SER A 49 6.91 16.25 -1.23
N GLY A 50 6.73 16.57 -2.50
CA GLY A 50 5.83 15.87 -3.40
C GLY A 50 4.35 16.14 -3.14
N SER A 51 4.00 17.24 -2.50
CA SER A 51 2.61 17.64 -2.31
C SER A 51 2.41 19.16 -2.40
N VAL A 52 1.17 19.55 -2.67
CA VAL A 52 0.73 20.95 -2.65
C VAL A 52 0.57 21.40 -1.20
N SER A 53 0.90 22.66 -0.92
CA SER A 53 0.57 23.30 0.34
C SER A 53 -0.95 23.44 0.48
N LEU A 54 -1.46 23.19 1.68
CA LEU A 54 -2.88 23.33 2.01
C LEU A 54 -3.23 24.79 2.38
N ASP A 55 -2.24 25.58 2.67
CA ASP A 55 -2.38 27.02 2.95
C ASP A 55 -1.28 27.74 2.18
N ASN A 56 -1.66 28.70 1.36
CA ASN A 56 -0.80 29.41 0.43
C ASN A 56 0.57 29.73 1.05
N ASP A 57 1.59 29.03 0.60
CA ASP A 57 3.01 29.20 0.93
C ASP A 57 3.51 28.73 2.31
N ASP A 58 2.68 28.15 3.17
CA ASP A 58 3.16 27.58 4.44
C ASP A 58 3.59 26.11 4.29
N SER A 59 4.89 25.84 4.31
CA SER A 59 5.46 24.49 4.24
C SER A 59 5.09 23.59 5.43
N SER A 60 4.50 24.13 6.49
CA SER A 60 4.00 23.35 7.63
C SER A 60 2.69 22.62 7.32
N THR A 61 1.95 23.09 6.31
CA THR A 61 0.61 22.59 5.95
C THR A 61 0.61 21.65 4.75
N LEU A 62 1.73 21.03 4.44
CA LEU A 62 1.87 20.12 3.28
C LEU A 62 1.12 18.81 3.52
N ALA A 63 0.28 18.43 2.56
CA ALA A 63 -0.56 17.23 2.63
C ALA A 63 0.27 15.95 2.83
N SER A 64 1.39 15.80 2.13
CA SER A 64 2.26 14.63 2.27
C SER A 64 2.89 14.53 3.65
N LYS A 65 3.20 15.67 4.30
CA LYS A 65 3.72 15.70 5.67
C LYS A 65 2.67 15.22 6.67
N ALA A 66 1.44 15.69 6.54
CA ALA A 66 0.31 15.26 7.38
C ALA A 66 0.05 13.75 7.21
N THR A 67 0.04 13.27 5.98
CA THR A 67 -0.12 11.84 5.66
C THR A 67 0.99 10.99 6.29
N TYR A 68 2.25 11.37 6.13
CA TYR A 68 3.37 10.64 6.73
C TYR A 68 3.26 10.58 8.26
N ALA A 69 2.96 11.72 8.89
CA ALA A 69 2.80 11.80 10.34
C ALA A 69 1.63 10.94 10.84
N GLN A 70 0.50 10.93 10.14
CA GLN A 70 -0.66 10.11 10.46
C GLN A 70 -0.32 8.62 10.44
N TYR A 71 0.28 8.13 9.36
CA TYR A 71 0.61 6.71 9.25
C TYR A 71 1.78 6.31 10.15
N LYS A 72 2.74 7.20 10.39
CA LYS A 72 3.78 7.01 11.38
C LYS A 72 3.16 6.76 12.77
N GLN A 73 2.23 7.61 13.20
CA GLN A 73 1.58 7.48 14.49
C GLN A 73 0.73 6.21 14.59
N LEU A 74 0.13 5.78 13.48
CA LEU A 74 -0.75 4.60 13.44
C LEU A 74 0.03 3.28 13.44
N LEU A 75 1.17 3.23 12.75
CA LEU A 75 1.83 1.97 12.37
C LEU A 75 3.18 1.73 13.06
N LEU A 76 3.85 2.78 13.48
CA LEU A 76 5.18 2.66 14.08
C LEU A 76 5.12 2.67 15.62
N ASP A 77 6.12 2.07 16.23
CA ASP A 77 6.30 2.11 17.68
C ASP A 77 6.66 3.54 18.15
N GLN A 78 6.34 3.82 19.41
CA GLN A 78 6.73 5.09 20.05
C GLN A 78 8.26 5.20 20.11
N GLY A 79 8.80 6.21 19.45
CA GLY A 79 10.24 6.43 19.33
C GLY A 79 10.80 6.18 17.93
N ASP A 80 10.10 5.44 17.11
CA ASP A 80 10.46 5.34 15.70
C ASP A 80 10.10 6.63 14.96
N ASP A 81 11.08 7.18 14.25
CA ASP A 81 10.93 8.45 13.56
C ASP A 81 10.70 8.31 12.05
N LYS A 82 11.05 7.15 11.50
CA LYS A 82 10.93 6.84 10.08
C LYS A 82 10.41 5.44 9.84
N PHE A 83 9.78 5.27 8.69
CA PHE A 83 9.53 3.92 8.19
C PHE A 83 10.84 3.26 7.79
N LYS A 84 10.97 1.99 8.17
CA LYS A 84 12.15 1.18 7.91
C LYS A 84 11.73 -0.06 7.11
N PHE A 85 12.49 -0.36 6.07
CA PHE A 85 12.23 -1.47 5.18
C PHE A 85 13.40 -2.45 5.17
N TYR A 86 13.14 -3.66 4.69
CA TYR A 86 14.13 -4.70 4.52
C TYR A 86 15.27 -4.24 3.59
N SER A 87 16.51 -4.61 3.89
CA SER A 87 17.69 -4.21 3.10
C SER A 87 18.49 -5.38 2.55
N GLY A 88 17.87 -6.57 2.47
CA GLY A 88 18.56 -7.77 1.99
C GLY A 88 19.41 -8.50 3.03
N SER A 89 19.78 -7.83 4.11
CA SER A 89 20.53 -8.42 5.24
C SER A 89 19.95 -8.08 6.60
N THR A 90 19.12 -7.05 6.66
CA THR A 90 18.58 -6.52 7.92
C THR A 90 17.11 -6.13 7.73
N GLU A 91 16.25 -6.53 8.67
CA GLU A 91 14.81 -6.26 8.61
C GLU A 91 14.46 -4.78 8.51
N ASP A 92 15.12 -3.96 9.28
CA ASP A 92 14.90 -2.51 9.35
C ASP A 92 16.12 -1.74 8.84
N GLY A 93 16.77 -2.27 7.79
CA GLY A 93 18.05 -1.75 7.32
C GLY A 93 17.96 -0.52 6.42
N HIS A 94 16.79 -0.19 5.88
CA HIS A 94 16.61 0.95 4.99
C HIS A 94 15.54 1.90 5.53
N GLU A 95 15.92 3.09 5.94
CA GLU A 95 15.00 4.15 6.36
C GLU A 95 14.50 4.93 5.14
N SER A 96 13.20 5.30 5.16
CA SER A 96 12.60 6.11 4.10
C SER A 96 11.92 7.36 4.65
N ASP A 97 12.15 8.47 3.98
CA ASP A 97 11.47 9.73 4.25
C ASP A 97 10.14 9.86 3.51
N ASP A 98 9.87 8.95 2.57
CA ASP A 98 8.61 8.90 1.84
C ASP A 98 7.98 7.50 1.85
N ILE A 99 6.66 7.48 1.70
CA ILE A 99 5.87 6.25 1.68
C ILE A 99 4.72 6.36 0.69
N TYR A 100 4.43 5.26 0.01
CA TYR A 100 3.14 5.02 -0.60
C TYR A 100 2.27 4.18 0.33
N ILE A 101 1.01 4.50 0.39
CA ILE A 101 0.02 3.79 1.21
C ILE A 101 -1.08 3.24 0.32
N ILE A 102 -1.41 1.97 0.51
CA ILE A 102 -2.66 1.37 0.05
C ILE A 102 -3.43 0.99 1.31
N ASN A 103 -4.56 1.64 1.55
CA ASN A 103 -5.40 1.42 2.72
C ASN A 103 -6.71 0.79 2.27
N VAL A 104 -6.88 -0.50 2.52
CA VAL A 104 -8.09 -1.25 2.17
C VAL A 104 -9.22 -0.82 3.09
N ALA A 105 -10.37 -0.51 2.51
CA ALA A 105 -11.53 -0.07 3.27
C ALA A 105 -11.97 -1.12 4.30
N ARG A 106 -12.12 -0.72 5.56
CA ARG A 106 -12.48 -1.64 6.67
C ARG A 106 -13.74 -2.45 6.39
N ALA A 107 -14.67 -1.89 5.65
CA ALA A 107 -15.89 -2.58 5.23
C ALA A 107 -15.63 -3.79 4.29
N ARG A 108 -14.47 -3.88 3.69
CA ARG A 108 -14.10 -4.96 2.75
C ARG A 108 -13.51 -6.18 3.47
N TYR A 109 -12.97 -6.01 4.67
CA TYR A 109 -12.49 -7.10 5.51
C TYR A 109 -13.07 -6.95 6.92
N LYS A 110 -13.33 -8.04 7.62
CA LYS A 110 -13.97 -8.00 8.95
C LYS A 110 -12.94 -7.80 10.06
N GLU A 111 -12.13 -8.80 10.32
CA GLU A 111 -11.13 -8.76 11.38
C GLU A 111 -9.78 -8.31 10.84
N LYS A 112 -9.28 -8.99 9.82
CA LYS A 112 -8.01 -8.70 9.18
C LYS A 112 -7.99 -9.17 7.73
N MET A 113 -7.07 -8.61 6.96
CA MET A 113 -6.71 -9.17 5.66
C MET A 113 -5.93 -10.46 5.87
N ASP A 114 -6.13 -11.43 4.99
CA ASP A 114 -5.47 -12.72 5.07
C ASP A 114 -4.06 -12.61 4.49
N ALA A 115 -3.06 -12.73 5.37
CA ALA A 115 -1.67 -12.70 4.97
C ALA A 115 -1.32 -13.92 4.10
N GLY A 116 -0.55 -13.70 3.05
CA GLY A 116 -0.24 -14.71 2.03
C GLY A 116 -1.33 -14.90 0.98
N ASN A 117 -2.44 -14.17 1.08
CA ASN A 117 -3.59 -14.29 0.18
C ASN A 117 -4.04 -12.94 -0.42
N TRP A 118 -3.11 -12.07 -0.67
CA TRP A 118 -3.34 -10.85 -1.44
C TRP A 118 -2.22 -10.65 -2.46
N SER A 119 -2.53 -9.97 -3.54
CA SER A 119 -1.55 -9.54 -4.53
C SER A 119 -2.00 -8.24 -5.19
N VAL A 120 -1.05 -7.40 -5.54
CA VAL A 120 -1.27 -6.19 -6.32
C VAL A 120 -0.26 -6.12 -7.46
N ILE A 121 -0.75 -5.89 -8.67
CA ILE A 121 0.10 -5.71 -9.83
C ILE A 121 0.27 -4.22 -10.07
N LEU A 122 1.52 -3.76 -10.09
CA LEU A 122 1.88 -2.40 -10.44
C LEU A 122 2.55 -2.40 -11.81
N SER A 123 2.11 -1.51 -12.69
CA SER A 123 2.69 -1.31 -14.01
C SER A 123 3.22 0.10 -14.15
N GLY A 124 4.39 0.22 -14.71
CA GLY A 124 5.05 1.48 -15.01
C GLY A 124 5.76 1.44 -16.38
N SER A 125 6.61 2.42 -16.65
CA SER A 125 7.30 2.54 -17.94
C SER A 125 8.33 1.45 -18.21
N ASN A 126 8.92 0.87 -17.16
CA ASN A 126 9.94 -0.16 -17.32
C ASN A 126 9.33 -1.56 -17.44
N GLN A 127 8.46 -1.90 -16.49
CA GLN A 127 7.88 -3.24 -16.42
C GLN A 127 6.66 -3.29 -15.49
N THR A 128 6.00 -4.43 -15.54
CA THR A 128 4.90 -4.77 -14.64
C THR A 128 5.39 -5.75 -13.58
N PHE A 129 5.06 -5.48 -12.33
CA PHE A 129 5.44 -6.30 -11.19
C PHE A 129 4.24 -6.68 -10.35
N ASN A 130 4.21 -7.93 -9.90
CA ASN A 130 3.25 -8.40 -8.92
C ASN A 130 3.88 -8.40 -7.53
N PHE A 131 3.21 -7.75 -6.57
CA PHE A 131 3.62 -7.65 -5.18
C PHE A 131 2.68 -8.47 -4.29
N ILE A 132 3.31 -9.19 -3.36
CA ILE A 132 2.67 -10.06 -2.36
C ILE A 132 3.43 -9.89 -1.04
N ASP A 133 2.93 -10.50 0.05
CA ASP A 133 3.68 -10.54 1.32
C ASP A 133 4.44 -11.86 1.50
N ASN A 134 5.37 -11.86 2.44
CA ASN A 134 6.24 -13.01 2.71
C ASN A 134 5.71 -13.99 3.78
N SER A 135 4.46 -13.87 4.22
CA SER A 135 3.88 -14.71 5.26
C SER A 135 3.73 -16.18 4.85
N GLY A 136 3.52 -16.44 3.56
CA GLY A 136 3.35 -17.79 3.02
C GLY A 136 4.65 -18.58 2.86
N LYS A 137 5.81 -17.97 2.99
CA LYS A 137 7.09 -18.67 3.02
C LYS A 137 7.60 -18.84 4.44
N LYS A 138 8.25 -19.98 4.68
CA LYS A 138 9.02 -20.30 5.89
C LYS A 138 10.25 -19.37 6.10
N PHE A 139 10.14 -18.10 5.75
CA PHE A 139 11.07 -17.12 6.25
C PHE A 139 10.58 -16.75 7.64
N SER A 140 11.43 -17.00 8.62
CA SER A 140 11.24 -16.65 10.04
C SER A 140 11.08 -15.15 10.30
N ASP A 141 10.81 -14.36 9.28
CA ASP A 141 11.08 -12.95 9.22
C ASP A 141 9.78 -12.16 9.10
N SER A 142 8.88 -12.44 10.05
CA SER A 142 7.85 -11.48 10.39
C SER A 142 8.50 -10.35 11.16
N VAL A 143 8.38 -9.15 10.64
CA VAL A 143 8.85 -7.93 11.28
C VAL A 143 7.81 -7.46 12.27
N GLY A 144 8.25 -7.04 13.45
CA GLY A 144 7.40 -6.45 14.45
C GLY A 144 6.89 -7.40 15.52
N LYS A 145 6.21 -6.84 16.50
CA LYS A 145 5.71 -7.57 17.66
C LYS A 145 4.72 -8.67 17.24
N ALA A 146 5.08 -9.90 17.53
CA ALA A 146 4.22 -11.08 17.42
C ALA A 146 3.82 -11.51 15.98
N GLY A 147 4.65 -11.30 14.98
CA GLY A 147 4.39 -11.83 13.64
C GLY A 147 3.18 -11.23 12.93
N ARG A 148 2.88 -9.97 13.19
CA ARG A 148 1.72 -9.25 12.64
C ARG A 148 2.06 -8.32 11.50
N ILE A 149 3.32 -8.17 11.16
CA ILE A 149 3.80 -7.31 10.08
C ILE A 149 4.63 -8.17 9.16
N PHE A 150 4.40 -8.06 7.85
CA PHE A 150 5.11 -8.84 6.85
C PHE A 150 5.80 -7.93 5.86
N ASN A 151 6.91 -8.40 5.29
CA ASN A 151 7.55 -7.69 4.20
C ASN A 151 6.80 -7.90 2.90
N VAL A 152 6.69 -6.86 2.10
CA VAL A 152 6.20 -6.93 0.74
C VAL A 152 7.34 -7.28 -0.19
N GLY A 153 7.10 -8.21 -1.10
CA GLY A 153 8.05 -8.63 -2.09
C GLY A 153 7.43 -8.81 -3.47
N SER A 154 8.28 -8.89 -4.47
CA SER A 154 7.85 -9.34 -5.80
C SER A 154 7.61 -10.84 -5.78
N GLY A 155 6.58 -11.29 -6.51
CA GLY A 155 6.29 -12.71 -6.56
C GLY A 155 5.03 -13.05 -7.33
N SER A 156 4.52 -14.25 -7.13
CA SER A 156 3.27 -14.71 -7.70
C SER A 156 2.38 -15.33 -6.64
N LEU A 157 1.08 -15.12 -6.78
CA LEU A 157 0.06 -15.74 -5.94
C LEU A 157 -0.80 -16.63 -6.83
N ASN A 158 -0.78 -17.92 -6.56
CA ASN A 158 -1.69 -18.87 -7.19
C ASN A 158 -2.86 -19.12 -6.25
N LEU A 159 -4.04 -18.69 -6.66
CA LEU A 159 -5.29 -18.81 -5.91
C LEU A 159 -6.12 -20.03 -6.33
N GLY A 160 -5.46 -21.14 -6.66
CA GLY A 160 -6.11 -22.42 -6.92
C GLY A 160 -6.83 -22.99 -5.70
N THR A 161 -6.97 -24.33 -5.66
CA THR A 161 -7.60 -25.03 -4.53
C THR A 161 -6.83 -24.85 -3.22
N GLU A 162 -5.52 -24.69 -3.31
CA GLU A 162 -4.66 -24.25 -2.21
C GLU A 162 -3.93 -22.97 -2.65
N SER A 163 -4.03 -21.93 -1.85
CA SER A 163 -3.35 -20.67 -2.15
C SER A 163 -1.86 -20.82 -1.90
N GLU A 164 -1.07 -20.59 -2.92
CA GLU A 164 0.38 -20.66 -2.83
C GLU A 164 1.00 -19.35 -3.27
N ALA A 165 1.67 -18.70 -2.33
CA ALA A 165 2.44 -17.50 -2.56
C ALA A 165 3.92 -17.84 -2.76
N THR A 166 4.50 -17.40 -3.86
CA THR A 166 5.92 -17.59 -4.17
C THR A 166 6.60 -16.25 -4.29
N ILE A 167 7.44 -15.92 -3.30
CA ILE A 167 8.27 -14.71 -3.32
C ILE A 167 9.47 -14.90 -4.24
N SER A 168 9.72 -13.94 -5.11
CA SER A 168 10.91 -13.87 -5.96
C SER A 168 11.99 -13.00 -5.31
N SER A 169 11.63 -11.82 -4.83
CA SER A 169 12.55 -10.92 -4.13
C SER A 169 11.80 -10.00 -3.16
N LEU A 170 12.43 -9.68 -2.03
CA LEU A 170 11.96 -8.66 -1.08
C LEU A 170 12.58 -7.28 -1.33
N ILE A 171 13.55 -7.20 -2.23
CA ILE A 171 14.34 -6.00 -2.49
C ILE A 171 14.42 -5.70 -3.99
N ASP A 172 14.64 -4.44 -4.30
CA ASP A 172 15.00 -3.98 -5.65
C ASP A 172 16.47 -4.30 -6.00
N SER A 173 16.91 -3.91 -7.18
CA SER A 173 18.28 -4.11 -7.65
C SER A 173 19.35 -3.36 -6.82
N ASN A 174 18.94 -2.41 -6.00
CA ASN A 174 19.82 -1.63 -5.12
C ASN A 174 19.75 -2.07 -3.65
N GLY A 175 19.11 -3.20 -3.35
CA GLY A 175 19.01 -3.75 -2.00
C GLY A 175 17.97 -3.07 -1.11
N ARG A 176 17.01 -2.33 -1.68
CA ARG A 176 15.97 -1.63 -0.93
C ARG A 176 14.68 -2.43 -0.90
N GLY A 177 14.12 -2.63 0.29
CA GLY A 177 12.86 -3.34 0.48
C GLY A 177 11.69 -2.64 -0.17
N TYR A 178 10.77 -3.42 -0.74
CA TYR A 178 9.59 -2.90 -1.43
C TYR A 178 8.53 -2.34 -0.50
N GLY A 179 8.38 -2.88 0.71
CA GLY A 179 7.35 -2.39 1.63
C GLY A 179 7.08 -3.28 2.82
N LYS A 180 6.06 -2.91 3.59
CA LYS A 180 5.52 -3.66 4.72
C LYS A 180 4.00 -3.78 4.62
N PHE A 181 3.47 -4.90 5.05
CA PHE A 181 2.04 -5.19 5.11
C PHE A 181 1.57 -5.35 6.55
N TYR A 182 0.49 -4.65 6.90
CA TYR A 182 -0.15 -4.61 8.20
C TYR A 182 -1.56 -5.22 8.10
N PRO A 183 -1.70 -6.54 8.26
CA PRO A 183 -2.97 -7.25 8.02
C PRO A 183 -4.11 -6.80 8.93
N ASP A 184 -3.85 -6.52 10.20
CA ASP A 184 -4.86 -6.11 11.18
C ASP A 184 -5.49 -4.74 10.84
N GLN A 185 -4.69 -3.85 10.26
CA GLN A 185 -5.13 -2.53 9.80
C GLN A 185 -5.59 -2.51 8.35
N GLY A 186 -5.27 -3.55 7.57
CA GLY A 186 -5.54 -3.59 6.13
C GLY A 186 -4.71 -2.59 5.34
N ILE A 187 -3.48 -2.33 5.78
CA ILE A 187 -2.62 -1.31 5.22
C ILE A 187 -1.37 -1.94 4.61
N ILE A 188 -1.06 -1.53 3.38
CA ILE A 188 0.19 -1.85 2.70
C ILE A 188 0.97 -0.54 2.58
N VAL A 189 2.17 -0.52 3.14
CA VAL A 189 3.12 0.59 3.02
C VAL A 189 4.20 0.18 2.04
N LEU A 190 4.34 0.93 0.94
CA LEU A 190 5.36 0.67 -0.08
C LEU A 190 6.45 1.73 -0.02
N ASN A 191 7.65 1.34 -0.38
CA ASN A 191 8.81 2.22 -0.53
C ASN A 191 8.81 2.85 -1.93
N PRO A 192 8.53 4.15 -2.08
CA PRO A 192 8.42 4.79 -3.39
C PRO A 192 9.70 4.66 -4.21
N THR A 193 10.85 4.78 -3.55
CA THR A 193 12.16 4.69 -4.22
C THR A 193 12.41 3.30 -4.82
N ALA A 194 12.07 2.21 -4.08
CA ALA A 194 12.21 0.84 -4.59
C ALA A 194 11.19 0.54 -5.70
N ILE A 195 9.95 1.01 -5.54
CA ILE A 195 8.91 0.88 -6.56
C ILE A 195 9.29 1.63 -7.83
N HIS A 196 9.72 2.90 -7.70
CA HIS A 196 10.17 3.69 -8.83
C HIS A 196 11.31 3.01 -9.60
N GLN A 197 12.32 2.54 -8.89
CA GLN A 197 13.45 1.84 -9.52
C GLN A 197 13.01 0.60 -10.29
N THR A 198 12.02 -0.12 -9.75
CA THR A 198 11.59 -1.40 -10.32
C THR A 198 10.64 -1.22 -11.49
N ILE A 199 9.58 -0.44 -11.35
CA ILE A 199 8.54 -0.32 -12.37
C ILE A 199 8.66 0.92 -13.25
N GLY A 200 9.52 1.87 -12.90
CA GLY A 200 9.74 3.08 -13.70
C GLY A 200 8.70 4.19 -13.46
N THR A 201 8.00 4.17 -12.34
CA THR A 201 7.20 5.33 -11.93
C THR A 201 8.11 6.37 -11.29
N SER A 202 7.98 7.63 -11.62
CA SER A 202 8.71 8.69 -10.94
C SER A 202 7.84 9.31 -9.85
N VAL A 203 8.47 9.63 -8.71
CA VAL A 203 7.87 10.42 -7.64
C VAL A 203 8.27 11.86 -7.87
N ASP A 204 7.31 12.77 -7.85
CA ASP A 204 7.61 14.18 -7.80
C ASP A 204 8.16 14.52 -6.41
N SER A 205 9.44 14.87 -6.36
CA SER A 205 10.13 15.26 -5.12
C SER A 205 10.10 16.76 -4.87
N GLY A 206 9.46 17.53 -5.77
CA GLY A 206 9.34 18.98 -5.60
C GLY A 206 8.51 19.30 -4.36
N SER A 207 9.00 20.26 -3.57
CA SER A 207 8.18 20.88 -2.54
C SER A 207 7.42 22.05 -3.16
N ASN A 208 6.13 22.10 -2.98
CA ASN A 208 5.22 23.19 -3.42
C ASN A 208 5.09 23.44 -4.92
N SER A 209 5.86 22.79 -5.76
CA SER A 209 5.91 23.20 -7.17
C SER A 209 4.91 22.49 -8.01
N GLY A 210 4.01 21.76 -7.55
CA GLY A 210 2.97 21.21 -8.39
C GLY A 210 3.38 20.62 -9.74
N ALA A 211 4.66 20.39 -9.94
CA ALA A 211 5.15 19.79 -11.16
C ALA A 211 4.81 18.31 -11.14
N SER A 212 3.74 17.95 -11.80
CA SER A 212 3.41 16.56 -12.04
C SER A 212 4.45 15.94 -12.95
N VAL A 213 4.98 14.81 -12.56
CA VAL A 213 5.88 13.99 -13.39
C VAL A 213 5.14 13.28 -14.52
N TYR A 214 3.84 13.42 -14.59
CA TYR A 214 3.01 12.88 -15.65
C TYR A 214 2.92 13.90 -16.79
N GLU A 215 3.62 13.63 -17.89
CA GLU A 215 3.52 14.45 -19.11
C GLU A 215 2.05 14.64 -19.50
N GLY A 216 1.64 15.90 -19.55
CA GLY A 216 0.31 16.31 -20.01
C GLY A 216 -0.80 16.39 -18.98
N ILE A 217 -0.54 16.09 -17.72
CA ILE A 217 -1.50 16.25 -16.63
C ILE A 217 -0.92 17.22 -15.60
N THR A 218 -1.38 18.44 -15.60
CA THR A 218 -1.10 19.43 -14.56
C THR A 218 -1.79 19.02 -13.25
N ARG A 219 -1.23 18.06 -12.56
CA ARG A 219 -1.72 17.58 -11.27
C ARG A 219 -0.63 17.80 -10.23
N GLU A 220 -0.67 18.97 -9.69
CA GLU A 220 0.23 19.42 -8.66
C GLU A 220 0.19 18.49 -7.44
N GLY A 221 1.35 17.93 -7.05
CA GLY A 221 1.51 17.18 -5.81
C GLY A 221 0.68 15.92 -5.68
N GLN A 222 0.43 15.19 -6.76
CA GLN A 222 -0.44 14.01 -6.74
C GLN A 222 0.30 12.68 -6.88
N ASN A 223 1.35 12.47 -6.10
CA ASN A 223 2.09 11.21 -6.10
C ASN A 223 1.19 9.98 -5.79
N GLN A 224 0.17 10.14 -4.96
CA GLN A 224 -0.83 9.08 -4.74
C GLN A 224 -1.58 8.70 -6.02
N PHE A 225 -1.76 9.64 -6.94
CA PHE A 225 -2.38 9.35 -8.22
C PHE A 225 -1.45 8.53 -9.13
N LEU A 226 -0.14 8.73 -9.06
CA LEU A 226 0.84 7.90 -9.78
C LEU A 226 0.76 6.45 -9.31
N LEU A 227 0.64 6.22 -8.00
CA LEU A 227 0.41 4.89 -7.47
C LEU A 227 -0.91 4.30 -7.96
N HIS A 228 -2.00 5.09 -7.96
CA HIS A 228 -3.28 4.65 -8.50
C HIS A 228 -3.17 4.23 -9.97
N GLU A 229 -2.53 5.04 -10.80
CA GLU A 229 -2.35 4.73 -12.23
C GLU A 229 -1.47 3.47 -12.41
N ALA A 230 -0.45 3.28 -11.58
CA ALA A 230 0.34 2.07 -11.60
C ALA A 230 -0.48 0.81 -11.27
N ILE A 231 -1.38 0.89 -10.27
CA ILE A 231 -2.31 -0.20 -9.93
C ILE A 231 -3.29 -0.42 -11.08
N ARG A 232 -3.88 0.64 -11.62
CA ARG A 232 -4.81 0.56 -12.75
C ARG A 232 -4.16 -0.05 -14.00
N GLY A 233 -2.94 0.37 -14.29
CA GLY A 233 -2.14 -0.18 -15.40
C GLY A 233 -1.76 -1.64 -15.21
N GLY A 234 -1.57 -2.09 -13.97
CA GLY A 234 -1.36 -3.48 -13.61
C GLY A 234 -2.61 -4.35 -13.78
N GLY A 235 -3.78 -3.75 -13.61
CA GLY A 235 -5.07 -4.36 -13.90
C GLY A 235 -5.56 -5.38 -12.89
N ASP A 236 -4.81 -5.65 -11.82
CA ASP A 236 -5.18 -6.65 -10.82
C ASP A 236 -4.76 -6.26 -9.41
N PHE A 237 -5.73 -6.27 -8.51
CA PHE A 237 -5.53 -6.22 -7.07
C PHE A 237 -6.49 -7.20 -6.40
N GLN A 238 -5.95 -8.24 -5.80
CA GLN A 238 -6.70 -9.32 -5.17
C GLN A 238 -6.38 -9.37 -3.69
N ALA A 239 -7.39 -9.69 -2.86
CA ALA A 239 -7.16 -10.00 -1.45
C ALA A 239 -8.27 -10.89 -0.90
N ARG A 240 -7.93 -11.64 0.12
CA ARG A 240 -8.88 -12.38 0.95
C ARG A 240 -8.92 -11.78 2.35
N ARG A 241 -9.95 -12.13 3.09
CA ARG A 241 -10.10 -11.78 4.49
C ARG A 241 -10.04 -13.03 5.35
N THR A 242 -9.59 -12.87 6.58
CA THR A 242 -9.66 -13.90 7.62
C THR A 242 -10.74 -13.51 8.62
N GLU A 243 -11.50 -14.49 9.05
CA GLU A 243 -12.56 -14.35 10.03
C GLU A 243 -12.47 -15.49 11.05
N ASN A 244 -12.48 -15.18 12.32
CA ASN A 244 -12.51 -16.18 13.39
C ASN A 244 -13.93 -16.73 13.51
N VAL A 245 -14.06 -18.06 13.41
CA VAL A 245 -15.33 -18.77 13.62
C VAL A 245 -15.26 -19.50 14.95
N SER A 246 -16.11 -19.10 15.89
CA SER A 246 -16.27 -19.80 17.16
C SER A 246 -17.41 -20.80 17.06
N THR A 247 -17.13 -22.08 17.36
CA THR A 247 -18.12 -23.14 17.38
C THR A 247 -18.29 -23.64 18.81
N SER A 248 -19.53 -23.64 19.33
CA SER A 248 -19.87 -24.20 20.63
C SER A 248 -20.62 -25.51 20.46
N HIS A 249 -20.15 -26.56 21.09
CA HIS A 249 -20.82 -27.88 21.09
C HIS A 249 -21.46 -28.11 22.45
N TYR A 250 -22.75 -28.35 22.46
CA TYR A 250 -23.51 -28.70 23.65
C TYR A 250 -23.91 -30.16 23.60
N PHE A 251 -23.48 -30.94 24.59
CA PHE A 251 -23.90 -32.32 24.74
C PHE A 251 -25.05 -32.38 25.76
N ILE A 252 -26.22 -32.84 25.31
CA ILE A 252 -27.35 -33.08 26.18
C ILE A 252 -27.43 -34.57 26.42
N ARG A 253 -27.37 -35.00 27.69
CA ARG A 253 -27.61 -36.39 28.09
C ARG A 253 -29.11 -36.50 28.40
N ALA A 254 -29.80 -37.34 27.63
CA ALA A 254 -31.15 -37.75 27.88
C ALA A 254 -31.20 -38.92 28.87
#